data_a6e833bde9f1dbfb690bc31d3e005bbc
#
_entry.id   a6e833bde9f1dbfb690bc31d3e005bbc
#
_cell.length_a   1.000
_cell.length_b   1.000
_cell.length_c   1.000
_cell.angle_alpha   90.00
_cell.angle_beta   90.00
_cell.angle_gamma   90.00
#
_symmetry.space_group_name_H-M   'P 1'
#
loop_
_entity.id
_entity.type
_entity.pdbx_description
1 polymer ?
#
loop_
_entity_poly.entity_id
_entity_poly.type
_entity_poly.pdbx_seq_one_letter_code
_entity_poly.pdbx_strand_id
1 'polypeptide(L)'
;MLMTGRDPSPGRGGVVYNRPVARPAYGARSAYGYGGGTAYPDPFEQAEPVAPSRRLAALGEPVQASRPIERVLDPRFQRQEVAYDGPHKAGTIIIDTPRRFLFLVQPGGRALRYGIGVGRPGFEWAGMKAVTRKAEWPSWTPPAEMLKRRPDLPRFMPGGGDNPMGARALYLGSSLYRIHGTNEPHTIGQAVSSGCIRMTNDDVTDLYERVRVGAKVLVI
;
A
#
# COMPACT_ATOMS: atom_id res chain seq x y z
N MET A 1 43.42 2.18 48.30
CA MET A 1 43.88 3.49 47.79
C MET A 1 42.75 4.08 46.94
N LEU A 2 42.07 5.07 47.48
CA LEU A 2 40.93 5.81 46.92
C LEU A 2 41.42 6.73 45.81
N MET A 3 40.71 6.79 44.68
CA MET A 3 40.64 7.99 43.85
C MET A 3 39.26 8.13 43.21
N THR A 4 38.57 9.11 43.76
CA THR A 4 37.34 9.74 43.24
C THR A 4 37.63 10.61 42.03
N GLY A 5 36.79 10.53 41.02
CA GLY A 5 36.83 11.46 39.85
C GLY A 5 35.43 11.82 39.41
N ARG A 6 35.05 13.03 39.74
CA ARG A 6 33.81 13.74 39.56
C ARG A 6 33.36 13.89 38.10
N ASP A 7 32.06 13.75 37.94
CA ASP A 7 31.23 14.28 36.83
C ASP A 7 31.23 15.82 36.79
N PRO A 8 31.27 16.44 35.62
CA PRO A 8 30.72 17.76 35.47
C PRO A 8 29.68 17.84 34.34
N SER A 9 28.43 17.91 34.69
CA SER A 9 27.48 18.64 33.86
C SER A 9 27.72 20.16 34.01
N PRO A 10 27.50 20.93 32.96
CA PRO A 10 26.45 21.94 32.96
C PRO A 10 25.77 22.07 31.58
N GLY A 11 24.50 22.23 31.49
CA GLY A 11 23.78 23.47 31.74
C GLY A 11 23.05 23.92 30.51
N ARG A 12 21.76 23.91 30.57
CA ARG A 12 20.74 24.81 30.02
C ARG A 12 21.00 25.50 28.65
N GLY A 13 20.03 25.34 27.76
CA GLY A 13 19.83 26.18 26.62
C GLY A 13 18.54 25.85 25.91
N GLY A 14 17.40 26.21 26.49
CA GLY A 14 16.11 26.16 25.82
C GLY A 14 16.04 27.26 24.77
N VAL A 15 15.71 26.91 23.52
CA VAL A 15 15.33 27.86 22.48
C VAL A 15 13.88 27.58 22.08
N VAL A 16 13.01 28.41 22.63
CA VAL A 16 11.61 28.53 22.22
C VAL A 16 11.58 29.39 20.97
N TYR A 17 11.19 28.81 19.84
CA TYR A 17 10.82 29.60 18.67
C TYR A 17 9.31 29.58 18.48
N ASN A 18 8.66 30.54 19.13
CA ASN A 18 7.33 31.00 18.78
C ASN A 18 7.49 32.28 17.96
N ARG A 19 7.26 32.22 16.67
CA ARG A 19 7.01 33.41 15.86
C ARG A 19 5.90 33.09 14.84
N PRO A 20 4.77 33.80 14.89
CA PRO A 20 3.77 33.75 13.85
C PRO A 20 4.26 34.53 12.63
N VAL A 21 4.28 33.88 11.47
CA VAL A 21 4.57 34.54 10.19
C VAL A 21 3.29 35.21 9.72
N ALA A 22 3.34 36.54 9.62
CA ALA A 22 2.28 37.38 9.10
C ALA A 22 2.08 37.13 7.59
N ARG A 23 0.84 37.02 7.17
CA ARG A 23 0.41 37.05 5.76
C ARG A 23 0.61 38.47 5.18
N PRO A 24 1.15 38.64 3.97
CA PRO A 24 1.07 39.90 3.29
C PRO A 24 -0.31 40.12 2.70
N ALA A 25 -0.92 41.23 3.07
CA ALA A 25 -2.09 41.80 2.45
C ALA A 25 -1.73 42.37 1.09
N TYR A 26 -2.33 41.88 0.02
CA TYR A 26 -2.32 42.56 -1.27
C TYR A 26 -3.53 43.51 -1.35
N GLY A 27 -3.27 44.76 -1.20
CA GLY A 27 -4.17 45.85 -1.53
C GLY A 27 -3.37 47.01 -2.10
N ALA A 28 -3.48 47.27 -3.38
CA ALA A 28 -3.29 48.60 -3.92
C ALA A 28 -3.92 48.69 -5.31
N ARG A 29 -4.93 49.52 -5.39
CA ARG A 29 -5.55 50.01 -6.62
C ARG A 29 -4.52 50.86 -7.36
N SER A 30 -4.38 50.66 -8.66
CA SER A 30 -3.81 51.69 -9.54
C SER A 30 -4.89 52.11 -10.55
N ALA A 31 -5.29 53.34 -10.42
CA ALA A 31 -6.14 54.05 -11.35
C ALA A 31 -5.28 54.53 -12.51
N TYR A 32 -5.58 54.08 -13.72
CA TYR A 32 -5.22 54.82 -14.93
C TYR A 32 -6.46 54.92 -15.79
N GLY A 33 -7.02 56.13 -15.80
CA GLY A 33 -8.02 56.56 -16.76
C GLY A 33 -7.38 56.86 -18.10
N TYR A 34 -7.95 56.28 -19.17
CA TYR A 34 -7.84 56.84 -20.51
C TYR A 34 -9.22 56.81 -21.13
N GLY A 35 -9.65 57.98 -21.50
CA GLY A 35 -10.95 58.19 -22.12
C GLY A 35 -10.96 57.90 -23.60
N GLY A 36 -12.17 57.64 -24.08
CA GLY A 36 -12.52 57.92 -25.45
C GLY A 36 -12.63 56.69 -26.36
N GLY A 37 -13.85 56.38 -26.76
CA GLY A 37 -14.06 55.89 -28.10
C GLY A 37 -14.76 54.54 -28.26
N THR A 38 -16.01 54.66 -28.71
CA THR A 38 -16.77 53.67 -29.48
C THR A 38 -17.17 52.35 -28.77
N ALA A 39 -18.39 52.35 -28.29
CA ALA A 39 -19.11 51.13 -27.87
C ALA A 39 -19.22 50.17 -29.05
N TYR A 40 -18.50 49.04 -28.95
CA TYR A 40 -18.84 47.85 -29.74
C TYR A 40 -20.03 47.17 -29.08
N PRO A 41 -21.10 46.82 -29.82
CA PRO A 41 -22.22 46.06 -29.25
C PRO A 41 -21.71 44.67 -28.87
N ASP A 42 -22.06 44.28 -27.64
CA ASP A 42 -21.83 42.93 -27.12
C ASP A 42 -22.57 41.92 -27.97
N PRO A 43 -21.91 40.95 -28.62
CA PRO A 43 -22.58 39.96 -29.45
C PRO A 43 -23.44 38.96 -28.67
N PHE A 44 -23.50 39.05 -27.32
CA PHE A 44 -24.28 38.15 -26.47
C PHE A 44 -25.56 38.76 -25.86
N GLU A 45 -25.93 40.00 -26.20
CA GLU A 45 -27.05 40.69 -25.56
C GLU A 45 -28.42 40.46 -26.24
N GLN A 46 -28.55 39.51 -27.16
CA GLN A 46 -29.81 39.11 -27.75
C GLN A 46 -30.00 37.60 -27.84
N ALA A 47 -29.88 36.89 -26.71
CA ALA A 47 -30.39 35.53 -26.61
C ALA A 47 -31.71 35.59 -25.82
N GLU A 48 -32.84 35.59 -26.53
CA GLU A 48 -34.15 35.33 -25.94
C GLU A 48 -34.11 34.01 -25.16
N PRO A 49 -34.76 33.89 -23.97
CA PRO A 49 -34.81 32.65 -23.24
C PRO A 49 -35.61 31.62 -24.04
N VAL A 50 -34.92 30.67 -24.67
CA VAL A 50 -35.54 29.54 -25.32
C VAL A 50 -36.16 28.66 -24.24
N ALA A 51 -37.48 28.59 -24.22
CA ALA A 51 -38.22 27.71 -23.33
C ALA A 51 -37.75 26.26 -23.53
N PRO A 52 -37.52 25.48 -22.45
CA PRO A 52 -37.07 24.11 -22.58
C PRO A 52 -38.10 23.27 -23.31
N SER A 53 -37.74 22.78 -24.49
CA SER A 53 -38.59 21.89 -25.27
C SER A 53 -38.82 20.60 -24.48
N ARG A 54 -40.13 20.28 -24.28
CA ARG A 54 -40.63 19.10 -23.54
C ARG A 54 -40.21 17.75 -24.13
N ARG A 55 -39.26 17.69 -25.07
CA ARG A 55 -38.84 16.44 -25.75
C ARG A 55 -37.58 15.76 -25.18
N LEU A 56 -36.91 16.31 -24.14
CA LEU A 56 -35.75 15.70 -23.53
C LEU A 56 -36.02 15.00 -22.18
N ALA A 57 -37.27 14.90 -21.77
CA ALA A 57 -37.66 14.24 -20.51
C ALA A 57 -37.88 12.71 -20.63
N ALA A 58 -37.61 12.10 -21.78
CA ALA A 58 -37.91 10.68 -22.02
C ALA A 58 -36.69 9.78 -22.22
N LEU A 59 -35.46 10.26 -21.93
CA LEU A 59 -34.23 9.44 -22.00
C LEU A 59 -33.40 9.48 -20.72
N GLY A 60 -34.07 9.53 -19.59
CA GLY A 60 -33.41 9.49 -18.30
C GLY A 60 -33.90 8.32 -17.46
N GLU A 61 -33.77 7.07 -17.93
CA GLU A 61 -33.63 5.99 -16.96
C GLU A 61 -32.34 6.26 -16.20
N PRO A 62 -32.35 6.29 -14.85
CA PRO A 62 -31.11 6.42 -14.10
C PRO A 62 -30.24 5.23 -14.50
N VAL A 63 -29.13 5.52 -15.18
CA VAL A 63 -28.05 4.55 -15.33
C VAL A 63 -27.76 4.08 -13.91
N GLN A 64 -28.27 2.90 -13.56
CA GLN A 64 -27.93 2.26 -12.30
C GLN A 64 -26.41 2.25 -12.28
N ALA A 65 -25.83 3.05 -11.38
CA ALA A 65 -24.39 3.03 -11.15
C ALA A 65 -24.04 1.55 -10.97
N SER A 66 -23.33 1.00 -11.95
CA SER A 66 -22.89 -0.38 -11.92
C SER A 66 -22.20 -0.56 -10.59
N ARG A 67 -22.79 -1.38 -9.70
CA ARG A 67 -22.18 -1.71 -8.41
C ARG A 67 -20.75 -2.09 -8.73
N PRO A 68 -19.76 -1.57 -8.00
CA PRO A 68 -18.39 -2.00 -8.18
C PRO A 68 -18.43 -3.52 -8.16
N ILE A 69 -17.93 -4.17 -9.22
CA ILE A 69 -17.81 -5.62 -9.24
C ILE A 69 -16.82 -5.90 -8.12
N GLU A 70 -17.34 -6.31 -6.97
CA GLU A 70 -16.53 -6.77 -5.87
C GLU A 70 -15.76 -7.96 -6.45
N ARG A 71 -14.47 -7.76 -6.71
CA ARG A 71 -13.60 -8.81 -7.26
C ARG A 71 -13.33 -9.79 -6.11
N VAL A 72 -14.29 -10.71 -5.95
CA VAL A 72 -14.22 -11.77 -4.96
C VAL A 72 -12.98 -12.62 -5.24
N LEU A 73 -12.22 -12.93 -4.21
CA LEU A 73 -11.08 -13.86 -4.28
C LEU A 73 -11.56 -15.19 -4.88
N ASP A 74 -10.84 -15.69 -5.91
CA ASP A 74 -11.12 -16.99 -6.49
C ASP A 74 -11.11 -18.05 -5.38
N PRO A 75 -12.18 -18.87 -5.21
CA PRO A 75 -12.30 -19.84 -4.12
C PRO A 75 -11.12 -20.79 -3.99
N ARG A 76 -10.42 -21.10 -5.09
CA ARG A 76 -9.23 -21.96 -5.03
C ARG A 76 -8.08 -21.39 -4.20
N PHE A 77 -8.03 -20.05 -4.04
CA PHE A 77 -7.02 -19.36 -3.24
C PHE A 77 -7.43 -19.12 -1.80
N GLN A 78 -8.60 -19.55 -1.40
CA GLN A 78 -9.01 -19.49 -0.01
C GLN A 78 -8.11 -20.40 0.85
N ARG A 79 -7.88 -19.96 2.10
CA ARG A 79 -7.14 -20.74 3.09
C ARG A 79 -7.81 -22.07 3.35
N GLN A 80 -7.02 -23.15 3.36
CA GLN A 80 -7.50 -24.49 3.69
C GLN A 80 -6.38 -25.36 4.29
N GLU A 81 -6.78 -26.33 5.10
CA GLU A 81 -5.89 -27.36 5.58
C GLU A 81 -5.75 -28.44 4.51
N VAL A 82 -4.52 -28.89 4.26
CA VAL A 82 -4.20 -29.93 3.27
C VAL A 82 -3.25 -30.97 3.86
N ALA A 83 -3.23 -32.18 3.31
CA ALA A 83 -2.23 -33.18 3.64
C ALA A 83 -0.83 -32.70 3.19
N TYR A 84 0.18 -33.04 3.98
CA TYR A 84 1.57 -32.74 3.70
C TYR A 84 2.45 -33.95 4.08
N ASP A 85 3.09 -34.55 3.10
CA ASP A 85 4.00 -35.70 3.23
C ASP A 85 5.46 -35.36 2.93
N GLY A 86 5.77 -34.06 2.79
CA GLY A 86 7.12 -33.59 2.47
C GLY A 86 8.09 -33.63 3.65
N PRO A 87 9.41 -33.39 3.40
CA PRO A 87 10.47 -33.58 4.38
C PRO A 87 10.64 -32.44 5.40
N HIS A 88 9.89 -31.34 5.27
CA HIS A 88 10.09 -30.15 6.08
C HIS A 88 9.37 -30.24 7.42
N LYS A 89 10.02 -29.75 8.48
CA LYS A 89 9.47 -29.76 9.84
C LYS A 89 8.32 -28.76 10.00
N ALA A 90 7.43 -29.05 10.94
CA ALA A 90 6.39 -28.12 11.37
C ALA A 90 6.97 -26.72 11.68
N GLY A 91 6.24 -25.66 11.30
CA GLY A 91 6.67 -24.27 11.39
C GLY A 91 7.49 -23.78 10.19
N THR A 92 7.85 -24.66 9.24
CA THR A 92 8.48 -24.23 7.97
C THR A 92 7.40 -23.65 7.04
N ILE A 93 7.73 -22.55 6.39
CA ILE A 93 6.95 -21.93 5.31
C ILE A 93 7.51 -22.43 3.97
N ILE A 94 6.65 -22.90 3.08
CA ILE A 94 7.02 -23.26 1.71
C ILE A 94 6.21 -22.37 0.78
N ILE A 95 6.89 -21.68 -0.12
CA ILE A 95 6.28 -20.79 -1.12
C ILE A 95 6.47 -21.43 -2.48
N ASP A 96 5.37 -21.90 -3.05
CA ASP A 96 5.28 -22.47 -4.40
C ASP A 96 4.86 -21.33 -5.34
N THR A 97 5.86 -20.68 -5.93
CA THR A 97 5.62 -19.50 -6.78
C THR A 97 4.90 -19.85 -8.08
N PRO A 98 5.19 -20.96 -8.78
CA PRO A 98 4.46 -21.37 -9.98
C PRO A 98 2.97 -21.61 -9.72
N ARG A 99 2.63 -22.26 -8.60
CA ARG A 99 1.23 -22.57 -8.25
C ARG A 99 0.53 -21.43 -7.51
N ARG A 100 1.30 -20.45 -7.00
CA ARG A 100 0.81 -19.29 -6.25
C ARG A 100 0.15 -19.67 -4.93
N PHE A 101 0.81 -20.59 -4.21
CA PHE A 101 0.43 -21.01 -2.87
C PHE A 101 1.58 -20.88 -1.88
N LEU A 102 1.22 -20.54 -0.65
CA LEU A 102 2.09 -20.64 0.50
C LEU A 102 1.56 -21.75 1.43
N PHE A 103 2.46 -22.58 1.91
CA PHE A 103 2.15 -23.65 2.85
C PHE A 103 2.87 -23.40 4.17
N LEU A 104 2.15 -23.37 5.27
CA LEU A 104 2.70 -23.43 6.61
C LEU A 104 2.60 -24.87 7.10
N VAL A 105 3.73 -25.58 7.17
CA VAL A 105 3.80 -26.97 7.62
C VAL A 105 3.35 -27.06 9.07
N GLN A 106 2.42 -27.99 9.34
CA GLN A 106 1.83 -28.27 10.64
C GLN A 106 2.30 -29.64 11.17
N PRO A 107 2.18 -29.91 12.47
CA PRO A 107 2.34 -31.25 13.00
C PRO A 107 1.32 -32.23 12.38
N GLY A 108 1.63 -33.53 12.40
CA GLY A 108 0.69 -34.57 12.01
C GLY A 108 0.47 -34.71 10.50
N GLY A 109 1.47 -34.40 9.68
CA GLY A 109 1.38 -34.60 8.23
C GLY A 109 0.39 -33.68 7.53
N ARG A 110 0.25 -32.44 8.01
CA ARG A 110 -0.67 -31.43 7.47
C ARG A 110 0.05 -30.12 7.18
N ALA A 111 -0.56 -29.27 6.38
CA ALA A 111 -0.16 -27.88 6.19
C ALA A 111 -1.37 -26.98 6.02
N LEU A 112 -1.26 -25.73 6.45
CA LEU A 112 -2.18 -24.68 6.06
C LEU A 112 -1.73 -24.11 4.72
N ARG A 113 -2.58 -24.16 3.72
CA ARG A 113 -2.37 -23.60 2.39
C ARG A 113 -3.07 -22.26 2.26
N TYR A 114 -2.36 -21.25 1.80
CA TYR A 114 -2.84 -19.90 1.53
C TYR A 114 -2.63 -19.56 0.07
N GLY A 115 -3.57 -18.83 -0.53
CA GLY A 115 -3.38 -18.21 -1.83
C GLY A 115 -2.45 -17.00 -1.73
N ILE A 116 -1.56 -16.82 -2.69
CA ILE A 116 -0.60 -15.72 -2.71
C ILE A 116 -0.53 -15.03 -4.08
N GLY A 117 -0.17 -13.74 -4.07
CA GLY A 117 0.37 -13.03 -5.22
C GLY A 117 1.90 -13.08 -5.19
N VAL A 118 2.53 -13.18 -6.35
CA VAL A 118 3.98 -13.38 -6.49
C VAL A 118 4.64 -12.32 -7.37
N GLY A 119 5.96 -12.36 -7.50
CA GLY A 119 6.74 -11.52 -8.41
C GLY A 119 6.29 -11.69 -9.86
N ARG A 120 6.18 -10.58 -10.59
CA ARG A 120 6.00 -10.62 -12.04
C ARG A 120 7.27 -11.18 -12.71
N PRO A 121 7.19 -11.61 -14.00
CA PRO A 121 8.34 -12.12 -14.75
C PRO A 121 9.57 -11.21 -14.62
N GLY A 122 10.73 -11.82 -14.31
CA GLY A 122 12.00 -11.13 -14.04
C GLY A 122 12.17 -10.64 -12.60
N PHE A 123 11.21 -10.92 -11.71
CA PHE A 123 11.28 -10.63 -10.26
C PHE A 123 11.06 -11.88 -9.41
N GLU A 124 11.19 -13.05 -10.03
CA GLU A 124 11.17 -14.34 -9.34
C GLU A 124 12.47 -14.54 -8.57
N TRP A 125 12.37 -15.29 -7.50
CA TRP A 125 13.52 -15.72 -6.72
C TRP A 125 13.20 -17.04 -6.03
N ALA A 126 14.21 -17.82 -5.73
CA ALA A 126 14.10 -19.11 -5.08
C ALA A 126 15.15 -19.26 -3.98
N GLY A 127 15.03 -20.30 -3.19
CA GLY A 127 15.99 -20.67 -2.15
C GLY A 127 15.47 -20.49 -0.74
N MET A 128 16.38 -20.67 0.23
CA MET A 128 16.06 -20.66 1.66
C MET A 128 16.27 -19.26 2.26
N LYS A 129 15.30 -18.79 3.01
CA LYS A 129 15.36 -17.59 3.86
C LYS A 129 14.89 -17.93 5.28
N ALA A 130 14.93 -16.94 6.16
CA ALA A 130 14.31 -17.02 7.48
C ALA A 130 13.53 -15.73 7.73
N VAL A 131 12.46 -15.81 8.50
CA VAL A 131 11.75 -14.63 9.01
C VAL A 131 12.67 -13.94 10.02
N THR A 132 13.11 -12.72 9.73
CA THR A 132 14.03 -11.96 10.59
C THR A 132 13.34 -10.89 11.42
N ARG A 133 12.19 -10.41 10.96
CA ARG A 133 11.39 -9.40 11.65
C ARG A 133 9.92 -9.53 11.27
N LYS A 134 9.06 -9.12 12.17
CA LYS A 134 7.62 -9.03 11.98
C LYS A 134 7.16 -7.60 12.27
N ALA A 135 6.14 -7.12 11.58
CA ALA A 135 5.55 -5.80 11.83
C ALA A 135 4.04 -5.82 11.59
N GLU A 136 3.33 -5.09 12.44
CA GLU A 136 1.91 -4.79 12.29
C GLU A 136 1.77 -3.44 11.59
N TRP A 137 0.82 -3.35 10.67
CA TRP A 137 0.55 -2.15 9.89
C TRP A 137 1.84 -1.42 9.47
N PRO A 138 2.73 -2.09 8.73
CA PRO A 138 4.03 -1.54 8.39
C PRO A 138 3.88 -0.30 7.51
N SER A 139 4.71 0.71 7.74
CA SER A 139 4.87 1.79 6.79
C SER A 139 5.52 1.28 5.49
N TRP A 140 5.29 1.98 4.41
CA TRP A 140 5.85 1.67 3.11
C TRP A 140 6.66 2.83 2.54
N THR A 141 7.87 2.53 2.13
CA THR A 141 8.73 3.43 1.35
C THR A 141 9.01 2.73 0.03
N PRO A 142 8.53 3.27 -1.10
CA PRO A 142 8.81 2.68 -2.41
C PRO A 142 10.32 2.61 -2.66
N PRO A 143 10.83 1.50 -3.21
CA PRO A 143 12.22 1.43 -3.67
C PRO A 143 12.53 2.53 -4.69
N ALA A 144 13.76 3.06 -4.68
CA ALA A 144 14.19 4.13 -5.59
C ALA A 144 13.92 3.79 -7.07
N GLU A 145 14.15 2.56 -7.48
CA GLU A 145 13.87 2.08 -8.83
C GLU A 145 12.37 2.07 -9.17
N MET A 146 11.50 1.89 -8.18
CA MET A 146 10.06 2.01 -8.37
C MET A 146 9.66 3.47 -8.56
N LEU A 147 10.21 4.39 -7.77
CA LEU A 147 9.97 5.83 -7.91
C LEU A 147 10.45 6.38 -9.25
N LYS A 148 11.53 5.84 -9.82
CA LYS A 148 11.97 6.21 -11.18
C LYS A 148 10.94 5.82 -12.25
N ARG A 149 10.30 4.66 -12.12
CA ARG A 149 9.27 4.17 -13.05
C ARG A 149 7.88 4.78 -12.79
N ARG A 150 7.60 5.13 -11.55
CA ARG A 150 6.33 5.67 -11.07
C ARG A 150 6.59 6.86 -10.17
N PRO A 151 6.92 8.03 -10.75
CA PRO A 151 7.21 9.26 -9.99
C PRO A 151 5.97 9.86 -9.30
N ASP A 152 4.78 9.39 -9.67
CA ASP A 152 3.50 9.70 -9.06
C ASP A 152 3.29 9.07 -7.68
N LEU A 153 4.09 8.06 -7.32
CA LEU A 153 3.97 7.41 -6.02
C LEU A 153 4.47 8.31 -4.88
N PRO A 154 3.83 8.26 -3.70
CA PRO A 154 4.31 8.97 -2.53
C PRO A 154 5.67 8.41 -2.10
N ARG A 155 6.56 9.26 -1.60
CA ARG A 155 7.88 8.84 -1.10
C ARG A 155 7.79 8.02 0.18
N PHE A 156 6.68 8.11 0.90
CA PHE A 156 6.41 7.40 2.14
C PHE A 156 4.89 7.28 2.34
N MET A 157 4.44 6.11 2.82
CA MET A 157 3.07 5.88 3.28
C MET A 157 3.11 5.33 4.72
N PRO A 158 2.38 5.94 5.67
CA PRO A 158 2.20 5.34 6.99
C PRO A 158 1.43 4.02 6.89
N GLY A 159 1.48 3.20 7.93
CA GLY A 159 0.65 1.99 8.02
C GLY A 159 -0.83 2.35 8.03
N GLY A 160 -1.66 1.54 7.37
CA GLY A 160 -3.10 1.78 7.26
C GLY A 160 -3.74 1.00 6.12
N GLY A 161 -5.06 1.13 5.97
CA GLY A 161 -5.86 0.39 4.99
C GLY A 161 -5.47 0.65 3.54
N ASP A 162 -5.03 1.86 3.22
CA ASP A 162 -4.63 2.26 1.87
C ASP A 162 -3.18 1.88 1.54
N ASN A 163 -2.42 1.40 2.54
CA ASN A 163 -1.02 1.04 2.36
C ASN A 163 -0.90 -0.31 1.64
N PRO A 164 -0.10 -0.42 0.56
CA PRO A 164 0.05 -1.66 -0.21
C PRO A 164 0.69 -2.82 0.58
N MET A 165 1.29 -2.54 1.75
CA MET A 165 1.83 -3.58 2.64
C MET A 165 0.76 -4.28 3.48
N GLY A 166 -0.45 -3.74 3.54
CA GLY A 166 -1.56 -4.30 4.30
C GLY A 166 -1.33 -4.39 5.81
N ALA A 167 -2.07 -5.29 6.45
CA ALA A 167 -2.17 -5.38 7.91
C ALA A 167 -0.90 -5.89 8.60
N ARG A 168 -0.13 -6.78 7.96
CA ARG A 168 1.04 -7.45 8.56
C ARG A 168 2.15 -7.64 7.54
N ALA A 169 3.41 -7.68 8.00
CA ALA A 169 4.55 -8.07 7.20
C ALA A 169 5.53 -8.97 7.96
N LEU A 170 6.04 -9.98 7.28
CA LEU A 170 7.15 -10.84 7.71
C LEU A 170 8.34 -10.57 6.77
N TYR A 171 9.45 -10.10 7.31
CA TYR A 171 10.66 -9.74 6.56
C TYR A 171 11.57 -10.95 6.42
N LEU A 172 12.16 -11.15 5.25
CA LEU A 172 12.90 -12.36 4.90
C LEU A 172 14.41 -12.08 4.76
N GLY A 173 15.16 -12.46 5.78
CA GLY A 173 16.61 -12.23 5.85
C GLY A 173 16.96 -10.73 5.79
N SER A 174 18.13 -10.43 5.23
CA SER A 174 18.58 -9.06 4.93
C SER A 174 18.10 -8.54 3.57
N SER A 175 17.22 -9.31 2.90
CA SER A 175 16.71 -8.95 1.57
C SER A 175 15.57 -7.93 1.65
N LEU A 176 15.20 -7.37 0.50
CA LEU A 176 14.01 -6.53 0.37
C LEU A 176 12.71 -7.35 0.28
N TYR A 177 12.79 -8.69 0.26
CA TYR A 177 11.63 -9.55 0.14
C TYR A 177 10.86 -9.68 1.45
N ARG A 178 9.54 -9.74 1.32
CA ARG A 178 8.60 -9.81 2.44
C ARG A 178 7.42 -10.71 2.06
N ILE A 179 6.81 -11.33 3.06
CA ILE A 179 5.44 -11.83 2.99
C ILE A 179 4.60 -10.75 3.66
N HIS A 180 3.58 -10.22 2.98
CA HIS A 180 2.81 -9.11 3.51
C HIS A 180 1.35 -9.13 3.04
N GLY A 181 0.48 -8.40 3.72
CA GLY A 181 -0.89 -8.17 3.31
C GLY A 181 -1.01 -7.32 2.06
N THR A 182 -2.21 -6.96 1.69
CA THR A 182 -2.44 -6.07 0.55
C THR A 182 -3.75 -5.29 0.71
N ASN A 183 -3.79 -4.08 0.17
CA ASN A 183 -5.02 -3.32 -0.07
C ASN A 183 -5.68 -3.71 -1.41
N GLU A 184 -5.06 -4.62 -2.19
CA GLU A 184 -5.54 -5.10 -3.48
C GLU A 184 -5.77 -6.62 -3.47
N PRO A 185 -6.76 -7.16 -2.73
CA PRO A 185 -6.96 -8.60 -2.56
C PRO A 185 -7.23 -9.34 -3.87
N HIS A 186 -7.70 -8.65 -4.90
CA HIS A 186 -7.90 -9.21 -6.24
C HIS A 186 -6.59 -9.62 -6.94
N THR A 187 -5.43 -9.19 -6.41
CA THR A 187 -4.11 -9.56 -6.97
C THR A 187 -3.60 -10.90 -6.45
N ILE A 188 -4.31 -11.53 -5.52
CA ILE A 188 -3.99 -12.90 -5.08
C ILE A 188 -4.24 -13.86 -6.24
N GLY A 189 -3.32 -14.77 -6.44
CA GLY A 189 -3.30 -15.66 -7.61
C GLY A 189 -2.65 -15.03 -8.85
N GLN A 190 -2.07 -13.82 -8.76
CA GLN A 190 -1.44 -13.14 -9.87
C GLN A 190 0.06 -12.92 -9.65
N ALA A 191 0.80 -12.71 -10.74
CA ALA A 191 2.23 -12.38 -10.74
C ALA A 191 2.40 -10.89 -11.06
N VAL A 192 2.29 -10.02 -10.05
CA VAL A 192 2.24 -8.56 -10.23
C VAL A 192 3.24 -7.79 -9.35
N SER A 193 3.83 -8.43 -8.35
CA SER A 193 4.71 -7.75 -7.40
C SER A 193 6.13 -7.55 -7.95
N SER A 194 6.96 -6.84 -7.21
CA SER A 194 8.41 -6.73 -7.47
C SER A 194 9.21 -7.74 -6.62
N GLY A 195 8.68 -8.97 -6.48
CA GLY A 195 9.33 -10.09 -5.79
C GLY A 195 8.79 -10.36 -4.37
N CYS A 196 8.03 -9.46 -3.76
CA CYS A 196 7.36 -9.72 -2.48
C CYS A 196 6.18 -10.69 -2.67
N ILE A 197 5.87 -11.42 -1.61
CA ILE A 197 4.75 -12.36 -1.55
C ILE A 197 3.56 -11.66 -0.92
N ARG A 198 2.48 -11.49 -1.70
CA ARG A 198 1.24 -10.84 -1.26
C ARG A 198 0.26 -11.87 -0.72
N MET A 199 -0.45 -11.54 0.33
CA MET A 199 -1.56 -12.31 0.90
C MET A 199 -2.75 -11.39 1.14
N THR A 200 -3.95 -11.95 1.31
CA THR A 200 -5.05 -11.18 1.89
C THR A 200 -4.68 -10.70 3.30
N ASN A 201 -5.31 -9.64 3.79
CA ASN A 201 -5.05 -9.15 5.15
C ASN A 201 -5.41 -10.18 6.22
N ASP A 202 -6.49 -10.95 6.02
CA ASP A 202 -6.91 -12.00 6.94
C ASP A 202 -5.91 -13.15 6.99
N ASP A 203 -5.42 -13.58 5.82
CA ASP A 203 -4.47 -14.69 5.73
C ASP A 203 -3.09 -14.32 6.27
N VAL A 204 -2.60 -13.11 5.98
CA VAL A 204 -1.31 -12.67 6.54
C VAL A 204 -1.39 -12.46 8.04
N THR A 205 -2.54 -12.06 8.57
CA THR A 205 -2.76 -11.94 10.02
C THR A 205 -2.72 -13.31 10.68
N ASP A 206 -3.44 -14.30 10.14
CA ASP A 206 -3.41 -15.68 10.62
C ASP A 206 -1.99 -16.28 10.55
N LEU A 207 -1.28 -16.11 9.43
CA LEU A 207 0.11 -16.55 9.28
C LEU A 207 1.04 -15.84 10.29
N TYR A 208 0.87 -14.55 10.48
CA TYR A 208 1.64 -13.74 11.41
C TYR A 208 1.55 -14.26 12.85
N GLU A 209 0.36 -14.62 13.31
CA GLU A 209 0.15 -15.14 14.66
C GLU A 209 0.82 -16.51 14.87
N ARG A 210 0.82 -17.37 13.85
CA ARG A 210 1.37 -18.72 13.90
C ARG A 210 2.90 -18.78 13.76
N VAL A 211 3.51 -17.82 13.05
CA VAL A 211 4.92 -17.86 12.68
C VAL A 211 5.76 -17.03 13.63
N ARG A 212 6.90 -17.58 14.07
CA ARG A 212 7.88 -16.90 14.91
C ARG A 212 9.04 -16.36 14.07
N VAL A 213 9.72 -15.34 14.59
CA VAL A 213 11.02 -14.93 14.05
C VAL A 213 11.99 -16.12 14.14
N GLY A 214 12.79 -16.34 13.09
CA GLY A 214 13.62 -17.52 12.90
C GLY A 214 12.98 -18.64 12.09
N ALA A 215 11.67 -18.60 11.80
CA ALA A 215 11.01 -19.59 10.97
C ALA A 215 11.66 -19.67 9.58
N LYS A 216 11.88 -20.90 9.10
CA LYS A 216 12.46 -21.16 7.78
C LYS A 216 11.43 -20.91 6.69
N VAL A 217 11.87 -20.31 5.59
CA VAL A 217 11.07 -20.01 4.41
C VAL A 217 11.79 -20.57 3.18
N LEU A 218 11.25 -21.60 2.59
CA LEU A 218 11.72 -22.17 1.33
C LEU A 218 10.86 -21.62 0.19
N VAL A 219 11.51 -21.09 -0.84
CA VAL A 219 10.84 -20.62 -2.06
C VAL A 219 11.27 -21.49 -3.24
N ILE A 220 10.29 -22.02 -3.96
CA ILE A 220 10.43 -22.92 -5.11
C ILE A 220 9.61 -22.41 -6.29
#